data_8d27db35aac678ff990de403e60c2bc2
#
_entry.id   8d27db35aac678ff990de403e60c2bc2
#
_cell.length_a   1.000
_cell.length_b   1.000
_cell.length_c   1.000
_cell.angle_alpha   90.00
_cell.angle_beta   90.00
_cell.angle_gamma   90.00
#
_symmetry.space_group_name_H-M   'P 1'
#
loop_
_entity.id
_entity.type
_entity.pdbx_description
1 polymer ?
#
loop_
_entity_poly.entity_id
_entity_poly.type
_entity_poly.pdbx_seq_one_letter_code
_entity_poly.pdbx_strand_id
1 'polypeptide(L)'
;GHFKPSKCLTSTLPVNSILYAALGIYTVDAQEQAVVMRFGEYVNTKGPGIHWNPPIIDTRTIVNTEKLFTHTATSSMLTKDENIVIVEIGVQYKKSNPVNYLLEASTPDDSLAQASEAALRHVVGSNIMDDVLTTGREQIAFDVKDRLQQRLDDYLTGIEVVTVNVKESKPPDAVREAFDDVVKAREDEVRLRNQAETYANEVVPIAR
;
A
#
# COMPACT_ATOMS: atom_id res chain seq x y z
N GLY A 1 -46.07 -71.11 14.07
CA GLY A 1 -45.10 -70.24 14.68
C GLY A 1 -44.27 -69.48 13.60
N HIS A 2 -44.65 -68.28 13.26
CA HIS A 2 -43.84 -67.45 12.35
C HIS A 2 -42.75 -66.73 13.16
N PHE A 3 -41.51 -67.07 12.95
CA PHE A 3 -40.35 -66.34 13.44
C PHE A 3 -40.03 -65.19 12.47
N LYS A 4 -40.26 -63.94 12.87
CA LYS A 4 -39.80 -62.79 12.17
C LYS A 4 -38.37 -62.46 12.63
N PRO A 5 -37.36 -62.46 11.76
CA PRO A 5 -36.07 -61.93 12.15
C PRO A 5 -36.16 -60.41 12.20
N SER A 6 -36.00 -59.81 13.36
CA SER A 6 -35.76 -58.38 13.53
C SER A 6 -34.44 -57.99 12.88
N LYS A 7 -34.51 -57.27 11.79
CA LYS A 7 -33.35 -56.63 11.17
C LYS A 7 -32.85 -55.53 12.12
N CYS A 8 -31.82 -55.86 12.85
CA CYS A 8 -31.00 -54.90 13.55
C CYS A 8 -30.30 -54.07 12.45
N LEU A 9 -30.86 -52.89 12.12
CA LEU A 9 -30.16 -51.91 11.35
C LEU A 9 -29.09 -51.31 12.26
N THR A 10 -27.92 -51.94 12.35
CA THR A 10 -26.72 -51.26 12.81
C THR A 10 -26.40 -50.17 11.78
N SER A 11 -26.75 -48.95 12.14
CA SER A 11 -26.32 -47.74 11.38
C SER A 11 -24.81 -47.62 11.55
N THR A 12 -24.06 -48.31 10.72
CA THR A 12 -22.67 -47.95 10.45
C THR A 12 -22.71 -46.63 9.73
N LEU A 13 -22.81 -45.53 10.48
CA LEU A 13 -22.39 -44.25 9.96
C LEU A 13 -20.93 -44.47 9.54
N PRO A 14 -20.62 -44.35 8.24
CA PRO A 14 -19.30 -44.70 7.77
C PRO A 14 -18.31 -43.73 8.45
N VAL A 15 -17.26 -44.32 9.06
CA VAL A 15 -16.13 -43.58 9.66
C VAL A 15 -15.63 -42.45 8.73
N ASN A 16 -15.77 -42.66 7.43
CA ASN A 16 -15.51 -41.67 6.38
C ASN A 16 -16.35 -40.38 6.51
N SER A 17 -17.61 -40.44 7.00
CA SER A 17 -18.42 -39.21 7.15
C SER A 17 -17.95 -38.36 8.32
N ILE A 18 -17.49 -38.98 9.41
CA ILE A 18 -16.95 -38.28 10.57
C ILE A 18 -15.58 -37.68 10.21
N LEU A 19 -14.75 -38.42 9.49
CA LEU A 19 -13.46 -37.93 8.99
C LEU A 19 -13.64 -36.78 8.02
N TYR A 20 -14.62 -36.85 7.11
CA TYR A 20 -14.96 -35.78 6.19
C TYR A 20 -15.44 -34.50 6.90
N ALA A 21 -16.29 -34.67 7.93
CA ALA A 21 -16.76 -33.54 8.73
C ALA A 21 -15.61 -32.87 9.51
N ALA A 22 -14.66 -33.65 10.01
CA ALA A 22 -13.51 -33.12 10.75
C ALA A 22 -12.52 -32.36 9.86
N LEU A 23 -12.34 -32.75 8.59
CA LEU A 23 -11.46 -32.09 7.64
C LEU A 23 -11.95 -30.69 7.19
N GLY A 24 -13.24 -30.41 7.41
CA GLY A 24 -13.84 -29.09 7.06
C GLY A 24 -13.65 -28.00 8.10
N ILE A 25 -13.14 -28.33 9.30
CA ILE A 25 -12.94 -27.35 10.38
C ILE A 25 -11.65 -26.57 10.12
N TYR A 26 -11.72 -25.24 10.25
CA TYR A 26 -10.56 -24.37 10.19
C TYR A 26 -10.75 -23.14 11.10
N THR A 27 -9.63 -22.53 11.46
CA THR A 27 -9.61 -21.30 12.24
C THR A 27 -9.12 -20.14 11.38
N VAL A 28 -9.71 -18.97 11.60
CA VAL A 28 -9.30 -17.70 11.00
C VAL A 28 -8.83 -16.80 12.14
N ASP A 29 -7.62 -16.27 12.02
CA ASP A 29 -7.02 -15.40 13.03
C ASP A 29 -7.72 -14.04 13.07
N ALA A 30 -7.49 -13.27 14.17
CA ALA A 30 -8.14 -11.98 14.39
C ALA A 30 -7.82 -10.92 13.32
N GLN A 31 -6.67 -11.07 12.63
CA GLN A 31 -6.19 -10.17 11.59
C GLN A 31 -6.47 -10.67 10.17
N GLU A 32 -7.21 -11.78 10.04
CA GLU A 32 -7.42 -12.47 8.79
C GLU A 32 -8.90 -12.55 8.43
N GLN A 33 -9.16 -12.65 7.13
CA GLN A 33 -10.47 -12.97 6.61
C GLN A 33 -10.34 -14.11 5.59
N ALA A 34 -11.28 -15.05 5.65
CA ALA A 34 -11.34 -16.15 4.70
C ALA A 34 -12.41 -15.86 3.64
N VAL A 35 -11.98 -15.75 2.41
CA VAL A 35 -12.88 -15.69 1.25
C VAL A 35 -13.20 -17.11 0.83
N VAL A 36 -14.48 -17.44 0.85
CA VAL A 36 -14.98 -18.76 0.49
C VAL A 36 -15.58 -18.73 -0.89
N MET A 37 -15.04 -19.57 -1.76
CA MET A 37 -15.52 -19.75 -3.14
C MET A 37 -16.07 -21.17 -3.29
N ARG A 38 -17.23 -21.30 -3.92
CA ARG A 38 -17.87 -22.56 -4.27
C ARG A 38 -17.85 -22.75 -5.78
N PHE A 39 -17.15 -23.77 -6.24
CA PHE A 39 -16.93 -24.02 -7.68
C PHE A 39 -16.36 -22.83 -8.44
N GLY A 40 -15.57 -21.97 -7.77
CA GLY A 40 -15.00 -20.76 -8.35
C GLY A 40 -15.86 -19.50 -8.23
N GLU A 41 -17.10 -19.60 -7.74
CA GLU A 41 -17.98 -18.46 -7.49
C GLU A 41 -17.89 -17.99 -6.03
N TYR A 42 -17.86 -16.68 -5.82
CA TYR A 42 -17.86 -16.09 -4.47
C TYR A 42 -19.17 -16.39 -3.74
N VAL A 43 -19.06 -16.92 -2.53
CA VAL A 43 -20.23 -17.21 -1.68
C VAL A 43 -20.27 -16.29 -0.47
N ASN A 44 -19.18 -16.19 0.29
CA ASN A 44 -19.16 -15.44 1.54
C ASN A 44 -17.73 -15.17 2.02
N THR A 45 -17.58 -14.10 2.82
CA THR A 45 -16.36 -13.81 3.57
C THR A 45 -16.58 -14.17 5.03
N LYS A 46 -15.68 -14.95 5.61
CA LYS A 46 -15.71 -15.35 7.03
C LYS A 46 -14.70 -14.50 7.80
N GLY A 47 -15.19 -13.92 8.90
CA GLY A 47 -14.36 -13.21 9.87
C GLY A 47 -13.58 -14.14 10.79
N PRO A 48 -12.89 -13.59 11.80
CA PRO A 48 -12.15 -14.36 12.80
C PRO A 48 -13.01 -15.39 13.52
N GLY A 49 -12.42 -16.54 13.85
CA GLY A 49 -13.08 -17.59 14.60
C GLY A 49 -12.94 -18.98 13.98
N ILE A 50 -13.72 -19.92 14.53
CA ILE A 50 -13.77 -21.31 14.05
C ILE A 50 -14.92 -21.41 13.04
N HIS A 51 -14.61 -21.91 11.86
CA HIS A 51 -15.55 -22.10 10.77
C HIS A 51 -15.48 -23.53 10.23
N TRP A 52 -16.57 -23.94 9.60
CA TRP A 52 -16.65 -25.22 8.90
C TRP A 52 -17.13 -25.01 7.46
N ASN A 53 -16.43 -25.61 6.53
CA ASN A 53 -16.80 -25.66 5.12
C ASN A 53 -16.61 -27.07 4.56
N PRO A 54 -17.48 -27.50 3.62
CA PRO A 54 -17.31 -28.79 2.93
C PRO A 54 -16.01 -28.77 2.10
N PRO A 55 -15.03 -29.65 2.41
CA PRO A 55 -13.67 -29.57 1.86
C PRO A 55 -13.55 -29.91 0.36
N ILE A 56 -14.58 -30.52 -0.24
CA ILE A 56 -14.58 -30.90 -1.67
C ILE A 56 -15.21 -29.80 -2.55
N ILE A 57 -16.15 -29.03 -2.01
CA ILE A 57 -17.00 -28.12 -2.77
C ILE A 57 -16.49 -26.69 -2.63
N ASP A 58 -16.01 -26.32 -1.45
CA ASP A 58 -15.62 -24.99 -1.10
C ASP A 58 -14.09 -24.84 -1.09
N THR A 59 -13.60 -23.86 -1.83
CA THR A 59 -12.20 -23.40 -1.78
C THR A 59 -12.13 -22.17 -0.88
N ARG A 60 -11.17 -22.14 0.04
CA ARG A 60 -10.95 -21.01 0.94
C ARG A 60 -9.60 -20.37 0.67
N THR A 61 -9.58 -19.05 0.62
CA THR A 61 -8.34 -18.27 0.58
C THR A 61 -8.32 -17.33 1.77
N ILE A 62 -7.29 -17.46 2.60
CA ILE A 62 -7.12 -16.62 3.79
C ILE A 62 -6.26 -15.41 3.39
N VAL A 63 -6.75 -14.21 3.67
CA VAL A 63 -6.05 -12.95 3.41
C VAL A 63 -5.91 -12.21 4.74
N ASN A 64 -4.68 -11.80 5.06
CA ASN A 64 -4.43 -10.93 6.21
C ASN A 64 -4.78 -9.49 5.83
N THR A 65 -5.75 -8.91 6.54
CA THR A 65 -6.29 -7.57 6.25
C THR A 65 -5.63 -6.45 7.05
N GLU A 66 -4.92 -6.80 8.13
CA GLU A 66 -4.25 -5.82 9.00
C GLU A 66 -2.75 -5.72 8.75
N LYS A 67 -2.17 -6.70 8.06
CA LYS A 67 -0.74 -6.71 7.76
C LYS A 67 -0.38 -5.56 6.82
N LEU A 68 0.60 -4.77 7.23
CA LEU A 68 1.18 -3.72 6.41
C LEU A 68 2.23 -4.31 5.45
N PHE A 69 2.07 -3.97 4.20
CA PHE A 69 3.01 -4.27 3.13
C PHE A 69 3.68 -2.98 2.68
N THR A 70 4.90 -3.08 2.17
CA THR A 70 5.63 -1.93 1.64
C THR A 70 5.98 -2.18 0.19
N HIS A 71 5.60 -1.24 -0.67
CA HIS A 71 6.03 -1.17 -2.06
C HIS A 71 6.94 0.04 -2.25
N THR A 72 8.05 -0.15 -2.95
CA THR A 72 8.98 0.95 -3.27
C THR A 72 8.95 1.18 -4.77
N ALA A 73 8.70 2.41 -5.18
CA ALA A 73 8.74 2.82 -6.57
C ALA A 73 9.80 3.91 -6.76
N THR A 74 10.70 3.69 -7.72
CA THR A 74 11.73 4.67 -8.11
C THR A 74 11.50 5.00 -9.58
N SER A 75 11.37 6.28 -9.89
CA SER A 75 11.17 6.71 -11.28
C SER A 75 11.88 8.04 -11.55
N SER A 76 12.35 8.19 -12.79
CA SER A 76 12.90 9.45 -13.30
C SER A 76 11.79 10.19 -14.04
N MET A 77 11.61 11.46 -13.73
CA MET A 77 10.52 12.26 -14.29
C MET A 77 10.87 13.74 -14.39
N LEU A 78 10.05 14.47 -15.15
CA LEU A 78 10.20 15.90 -15.38
C LEU A 78 9.31 16.67 -14.40
N THR A 79 9.84 17.71 -13.79
CA THR A 79 9.12 18.66 -12.95
C THR A 79 8.45 19.74 -13.81
N LYS A 80 7.59 20.58 -13.20
CA LYS A 80 6.89 21.66 -13.88
C LYS A 80 7.83 22.69 -14.52
N ASP A 81 9.00 22.89 -13.94
CA ASP A 81 10.07 23.80 -14.41
C ASP A 81 11.08 23.08 -15.32
N GLU A 82 10.67 21.96 -15.95
CA GLU A 82 11.43 21.23 -16.96
C GLU A 82 12.77 20.63 -16.48
N ASN A 83 12.89 20.39 -15.17
CA ASN A 83 14.06 19.72 -14.60
C ASN A 83 13.81 18.23 -14.45
N ILE A 84 14.84 17.41 -14.71
CA ILE A 84 14.76 15.97 -14.50
C ILE A 84 15.12 15.67 -13.04
N VAL A 85 14.24 14.92 -12.36
CA VAL A 85 14.46 14.45 -10.99
C VAL A 85 14.24 12.95 -10.91
N ILE A 86 15.02 12.28 -10.07
CA ILE A 86 14.85 10.89 -9.69
C ILE A 86 14.21 10.90 -8.31
N VAL A 87 13.00 10.32 -8.20
CA VAL A 87 12.27 10.28 -6.93
C VAL A 87 11.98 8.84 -6.57
N GLU A 88 12.30 8.48 -5.32
CA GLU A 88 11.97 7.20 -4.71
C GLU A 88 10.90 7.41 -3.64
N ILE A 89 9.78 6.69 -3.78
CA ILE A 89 8.72 6.67 -2.77
C ILE A 89 8.58 5.28 -2.15
N GLY A 90 8.24 5.26 -0.87
CA GLY A 90 7.80 4.07 -0.16
C GLY A 90 6.30 4.17 0.13
N VAL A 91 5.53 3.23 -0.39
CA VAL A 91 4.08 3.13 -0.19
C VAL A 91 3.79 2.02 0.81
N GLN A 92 3.21 2.35 1.95
CA GLN A 92 2.71 1.36 2.91
C GLN A 92 1.22 1.18 2.68
N TYR A 93 0.81 -0.07 2.51
CA TYR A 93 -0.57 -0.42 2.20
C TYR A 93 -1.01 -1.69 2.93
N LYS A 94 -2.32 -1.88 3.03
CA LYS A 94 -2.95 -3.11 3.53
C LYS A 94 -4.05 -3.58 2.57
N LYS A 95 -4.43 -4.83 2.68
CA LYS A 95 -5.48 -5.46 1.86
C LYS A 95 -6.82 -5.33 2.59
N SER A 96 -7.48 -4.16 2.47
CA SER A 96 -8.69 -3.85 3.23
C SER A 96 -9.90 -4.66 2.77
N ASN A 97 -10.03 -4.93 1.48
CA ASN A 97 -11.13 -5.73 0.93
C ASN A 97 -10.58 -6.98 0.22
N PRO A 98 -10.59 -8.14 0.89
CA PRO A 98 -10.04 -9.38 0.33
C PRO A 98 -10.84 -9.90 -0.87
N VAL A 99 -12.12 -9.57 -1.00
CA VAL A 99 -12.96 -9.98 -2.13
C VAL A 99 -12.49 -9.27 -3.41
N ASN A 100 -12.40 -7.94 -3.36
CA ASN A 100 -11.91 -7.16 -4.49
C ASN A 100 -10.47 -7.55 -4.86
N TYR A 101 -9.60 -7.72 -3.85
CA TYR A 101 -8.21 -8.11 -4.06
C TYR A 101 -8.05 -9.45 -4.78
N LEU A 102 -8.94 -10.44 -4.52
CA LEU A 102 -8.82 -11.78 -5.07
C LEU A 102 -9.61 -12.00 -6.36
N LEU A 103 -10.72 -11.26 -6.54
CA LEU A 103 -11.71 -11.59 -7.57
C LEU A 103 -11.85 -10.51 -8.64
N GLU A 104 -11.75 -9.23 -8.27
CA GLU A 104 -11.98 -8.13 -9.23
C GLU A 104 -10.68 -7.74 -9.95
N ALA A 105 -9.57 -7.65 -9.24
CA ALA A 105 -8.29 -7.30 -9.83
C ALA A 105 -7.51 -8.54 -10.28
N SER A 106 -7.20 -8.64 -11.58
CA SER A 106 -6.36 -9.74 -12.09
C SER A 106 -4.95 -9.75 -11.51
N THR A 107 -4.36 -8.56 -11.35
CA THR A 107 -3.00 -8.36 -10.82
C THR A 107 -2.98 -7.11 -9.91
N PRO A 108 -3.48 -7.21 -8.66
CA PRO A 108 -3.62 -6.04 -7.78
C PRO A 108 -2.26 -5.42 -7.42
N ASP A 109 -1.21 -6.20 -7.29
CA ASP A 109 0.13 -5.71 -6.97
C ASP A 109 0.77 -4.98 -8.16
N ASP A 110 0.55 -5.43 -9.38
CA ASP A 110 0.98 -4.71 -10.60
C ASP A 110 0.18 -3.42 -10.79
N SER A 111 -1.12 -3.46 -10.50
CA SER A 111 -1.99 -2.28 -10.53
C SER A 111 -1.52 -1.23 -9.53
N LEU A 112 -1.12 -1.64 -8.31
CA LEU A 112 -0.52 -0.77 -7.32
C LEU A 112 0.78 -0.13 -7.84
N ALA A 113 1.68 -0.93 -8.43
CA ALA A 113 2.94 -0.44 -8.97
C ALA A 113 2.73 0.62 -10.05
N GLN A 114 1.88 0.32 -11.03
CA GLN A 114 1.57 1.25 -12.13
C GLN A 114 0.83 2.50 -11.65
N ALA A 115 -0.14 2.34 -10.75
CA ALA A 115 -0.87 3.47 -10.18
C ALA A 115 0.02 4.37 -9.34
N SER A 116 0.97 3.81 -8.56
CA SER A 116 1.92 4.58 -7.75
C SER A 116 2.88 5.39 -8.63
N GLU A 117 3.39 4.81 -9.71
CA GLU A 117 4.24 5.53 -10.66
C GLU A 117 3.46 6.64 -11.39
N ALA A 118 2.23 6.36 -11.82
CA ALA A 118 1.39 7.35 -12.50
C ALA A 118 0.98 8.51 -11.57
N ALA A 119 0.64 8.21 -10.31
CA ALA A 119 0.32 9.24 -9.32
C ALA A 119 1.55 10.11 -9.01
N LEU A 120 2.71 9.49 -8.80
CA LEU A 120 3.96 10.19 -8.56
C LEU A 120 4.34 11.11 -9.74
N ARG A 121 4.28 10.60 -10.97
CA ARG A 121 4.59 11.37 -12.18
C ARG A 121 3.69 12.59 -12.33
N HIS A 122 2.41 12.45 -12.04
CA HIS A 122 1.47 13.56 -12.12
C HIS A 122 1.75 14.63 -11.07
N VAL A 123 1.97 14.22 -9.82
CA VAL A 123 2.20 15.15 -8.71
C VAL A 123 3.54 15.88 -8.90
N VAL A 124 4.62 15.16 -9.20
CA VAL A 124 5.94 15.77 -9.45
C VAL A 124 5.91 16.68 -10.66
N GLY A 125 5.25 16.28 -11.76
CA GLY A 125 5.09 17.13 -12.95
C GLY A 125 4.26 18.38 -12.73
N SER A 126 3.51 18.47 -11.65
CA SER A 126 2.73 19.65 -11.25
C SER A 126 3.48 20.58 -10.31
N ASN A 127 4.61 20.14 -9.74
CA ASN A 127 5.41 20.88 -8.77
C ASN A 127 6.77 21.31 -9.36
N ILE A 128 7.35 22.35 -8.79
CA ILE A 128 8.71 22.81 -9.15
C ILE A 128 9.76 21.93 -8.45
N MET A 129 10.97 21.90 -9.03
CA MET A 129 12.06 21.06 -8.52
C MET A 129 12.42 21.38 -7.06
N ASP A 130 12.40 22.64 -6.68
CA ASP A 130 12.75 23.08 -5.32
C ASP A 130 11.80 22.47 -4.27
N ASP A 131 10.49 22.46 -4.53
CA ASP A 131 9.50 21.84 -3.65
C ASP A 131 9.70 20.32 -3.55
N VAL A 132 10.04 19.66 -4.66
CA VAL A 132 10.29 18.20 -4.70
C VAL A 132 11.53 17.81 -3.90
N LEU A 133 12.57 18.66 -3.90
CA LEU A 133 13.85 18.38 -3.25
C LEU A 133 13.88 18.79 -1.76
N THR A 134 13.08 19.79 -1.36
CA THR A 134 13.21 20.43 -0.04
C THR A 134 11.92 20.34 0.80
N THR A 135 11.18 21.44 0.88
CA THR A 135 10.09 21.66 1.84
C THR A 135 8.76 21.04 1.43
N GLY A 136 8.57 20.76 0.14
CA GLY A 136 7.31 20.27 -0.41
C GLY A 136 7.10 18.75 -0.27
N ARG A 137 8.07 18.00 0.23
CA ARG A 137 8.03 16.52 0.27
C ARG A 137 6.81 15.95 0.99
N GLU A 138 6.42 16.54 2.11
CA GLU A 138 5.25 16.08 2.89
C GLU A 138 3.95 16.32 2.12
N GLN A 139 3.82 17.50 1.49
CA GLN A 139 2.65 17.80 0.66
C GLN A 139 2.59 16.89 -0.57
N ILE A 140 3.72 16.65 -1.22
CA ILE A 140 3.84 15.71 -2.34
C ILE A 140 3.45 14.29 -1.92
N ALA A 141 3.91 13.82 -0.77
CA ALA A 141 3.55 12.51 -0.24
C ALA A 141 2.04 12.40 0.01
N PHE A 142 1.42 13.46 0.54
CA PHE A 142 -0.02 13.51 0.77
C PHE A 142 -0.80 13.50 -0.55
N ASP A 143 -0.42 14.32 -1.53
CA ASP A 143 -1.09 14.42 -2.83
C ASP A 143 -0.95 13.11 -3.63
N VAL A 144 0.22 12.45 -3.55
CA VAL A 144 0.45 11.13 -4.15
C VAL A 144 -0.43 10.09 -3.49
N LYS A 145 -0.54 10.08 -2.14
CA LYS A 145 -1.40 9.15 -1.41
C LYS A 145 -2.86 9.27 -1.84
N ASP A 146 -3.40 10.48 -1.86
CA ASP A 146 -4.80 10.74 -2.21
C ASP A 146 -5.09 10.29 -3.63
N ARG A 147 -4.24 10.68 -4.58
CA ARG A 147 -4.39 10.31 -5.97
C ARG A 147 -4.22 8.81 -6.22
N LEU A 148 -3.28 8.19 -5.52
CA LEU A 148 -3.06 6.74 -5.58
C LEU A 148 -4.28 5.99 -5.06
N GLN A 149 -4.84 6.38 -3.91
CA GLN A 149 -6.02 5.76 -3.35
C GLN A 149 -7.22 5.86 -4.30
N GLN A 150 -7.48 7.03 -4.87
CA GLN A 150 -8.55 7.21 -5.87
C GLN A 150 -8.41 6.24 -7.05
N ARG A 151 -7.20 6.07 -7.57
CA ARG A 151 -6.93 5.13 -8.67
C ARG A 151 -7.15 3.67 -8.28
N LEU A 152 -6.72 3.29 -7.09
CA LEU A 152 -6.90 1.93 -6.58
C LEU A 152 -8.37 1.60 -6.30
N ASP A 153 -9.14 2.60 -5.88
CA ASP A 153 -10.58 2.49 -5.69
C ASP A 153 -11.32 2.36 -7.04
N ASP A 154 -10.95 3.17 -8.03
CA ASP A 154 -11.49 3.07 -9.39
C ASP A 154 -11.24 1.68 -10.02
N TYR A 155 -10.10 1.07 -9.72
CA TYR A 155 -9.74 -0.27 -10.20
C TYR A 155 -10.28 -1.41 -9.33
N LEU A 156 -11.01 -1.10 -8.26
CA LEU A 156 -11.57 -2.07 -7.30
C LEU A 156 -10.52 -3.06 -6.78
N THR A 157 -9.28 -2.59 -6.53
CA THR A 157 -8.16 -3.47 -6.13
C THR A 157 -8.28 -4.02 -4.71
N GLY A 158 -9.13 -3.43 -3.86
CA GLY A 158 -9.26 -3.79 -2.46
C GLY A 158 -8.04 -3.44 -1.59
N ILE A 159 -7.16 -2.57 -2.09
CA ILE A 159 -5.96 -2.07 -1.41
C ILE A 159 -6.26 -0.72 -0.78
N GLU A 160 -5.84 -0.55 0.47
CA GLU A 160 -5.90 0.72 1.20
C GLU A 160 -4.48 1.23 1.46
N VAL A 161 -4.19 2.44 1.00
CA VAL A 161 -2.91 3.10 1.20
C VAL A 161 -2.88 3.76 2.58
N VAL A 162 -2.02 3.27 3.46
CA VAL A 162 -1.88 3.80 4.82
C VAL A 162 -1.01 5.05 4.81
N THR A 163 0.18 4.95 4.23
CA THR A 163 1.16 6.05 4.20
C THR A 163 1.98 6.01 2.92
N VAL A 164 2.29 7.19 2.39
CA VAL A 164 3.29 7.38 1.34
C VAL A 164 4.40 8.24 1.91
N ASN A 165 5.64 7.83 1.70
CA ASN A 165 6.83 8.59 2.12
C ASN A 165 7.74 8.78 0.93
N VAL A 166 8.20 10.02 0.71
CA VAL A 166 9.29 10.31 -0.22
C VAL A 166 10.60 9.97 0.49
N LYS A 167 11.25 8.89 0.04
CA LYS A 167 12.51 8.41 0.63
C LYS A 167 13.68 9.24 0.15
N GLU A 168 13.82 9.36 -1.15
CA GLU A 168 14.89 10.09 -1.80
C GLU A 168 14.35 10.88 -2.99
N SER A 169 14.83 12.09 -3.14
CA SER A 169 14.65 12.91 -4.34
C SER A 169 15.98 13.56 -4.67
N LYS A 170 16.48 13.34 -5.88
CA LYS A 170 17.78 13.81 -6.32
C LYS A 170 17.79 14.17 -7.80
N PRO A 171 18.64 15.13 -8.21
CA PRO A 171 18.92 15.33 -9.62
C PRO A 171 19.71 14.16 -10.20
N PRO A 172 19.69 13.95 -11.53
CA PRO A 172 20.57 12.98 -12.19
C PRO A 172 22.06 13.25 -11.90
N ASP A 173 22.86 12.18 -11.87
CA ASP A 173 24.29 12.26 -11.54
C ASP A 173 25.06 13.24 -12.44
N ALA A 174 24.66 13.34 -13.71
CA ALA A 174 25.29 14.22 -14.69
C ALA A 174 25.22 15.74 -14.36
N VAL A 175 24.24 16.15 -13.56
CA VAL A 175 24.02 17.57 -13.20
C VAL A 175 24.16 17.83 -11.71
N ARG A 176 24.45 16.80 -10.90
CA ARG A 176 24.51 16.88 -9.45
C ARG A 176 25.52 17.92 -8.96
N GLU A 177 26.72 17.92 -9.50
CA GLU A 177 27.81 18.84 -9.09
C GLU A 177 27.44 20.31 -9.31
N ALA A 178 26.85 20.62 -10.47
CA ALA A 178 26.36 21.96 -10.76
C ALA A 178 25.20 22.37 -9.84
N PHE A 179 24.34 21.42 -9.47
CA PHE A 179 23.22 21.65 -8.57
C PHE A 179 23.69 21.91 -7.13
N ASP A 180 24.67 21.12 -6.65
CA ASP A 180 25.28 21.32 -5.33
C ASP A 180 25.94 22.69 -5.20
N ASP A 181 26.51 23.23 -6.27
CA ASP A 181 27.07 24.58 -6.28
C ASP A 181 26.00 25.66 -6.14
N VAL A 182 24.84 25.50 -6.78
CA VAL A 182 23.71 26.43 -6.63
C VAL A 182 23.16 26.37 -5.20
N VAL A 183 23.01 25.18 -4.61
CA VAL A 183 22.55 25.03 -3.22
C VAL A 183 23.53 25.73 -2.26
N LYS A 184 24.82 25.50 -2.39
CA LYS A 184 25.86 26.17 -1.58
C LYS A 184 25.79 27.70 -1.71
N ALA A 185 25.62 28.20 -2.93
CA ALA A 185 25.52 29.63 -3.16
C ALA A 185 24.28 30.26 -2.46
N ARG A 186 23.15 29.55 -2.44
CA ARG A 186 21.95 29.98 -1.70
C ARG A 186 22.15 29.95 -0.19
N GLU A 187 22.79 28.90 0.32
CA GLU A 187 23.12 28.80 1.74
C GLU A 187 24.05 29.92 2.18
N ASP A 188 25.07 30.23 1.36
CA ASP A 188 25.99 31.34 1.58
C ASP A 188 25.27 32.69 1.57
N GLU A 189 24.33 32.92 0.66
CA GLU A 189 23.49 34.12 0.63
C GLU A 189 22.71 34.31 1.93
N VAL A 190 22.02 33.23 2.37
CA VAL A 190 21.24 33.27 3.62
C VAL A 190 22.15 33.50 4.83
N ARG A 191 23.29 32.85 4.86
CA ARG A 191 24.29 33.01 5.93
C ARG A 191 24.81 34.44 6.00
N LEU A 192 25.20 35.01 4.87
CA LEU A 192 25.70 36.38 4.80
C LEU A 192 24.63 37.40 5.19
N ARG A 193 23.39 37.18 4.77
CA ARG A 193 22.25 38.04 5.15
C ARG A 193 22.04 38.00 6.66
N ASN A 194 21.99 36.82 7.26
CA ASN A 194 21.82 36.66 8.71
C ASN A 194 22.97 37.27 9.50
N GLN A 195 24.21 37.16 9.01
CA GLN A 195 25.39 37.82 9.59
C GLN A 195 25.26 39.32 9.52
N ALA A 196 24.83 39.89 8.37
CA ALA A 196 24.65 41.33 8.20
C ALA A 196 23.52 41.85 9.12
N GLU A 197 22.42 41.14 9.26
CA GLU A 197 21.33 41.48 10.19
C GLU A 197 21.80 41.43 11.66
N THR A 198 22.56 40.40 12.04
CA THR A 198 23.14 40.33 13.37
C THR A 198 24.05 41.52 13.67
N TYR A 199 24.96 41.81 12.73
CA TYR A 199 25.87 42.96 12.85
C TYR A 199 25.10 44.28 12.93
N ALA A 200 24.08 44.48 12.11
CA ALA A 200 23.24 45.67 12.14
C ALA A 200 22.51 45.81 13.51
N ASN A 201 22.00 44.71 14.05
CA ASN A 201 21.33 44.68 15.35
C ASN A 201 22.27 44.96 16.53
N GLU A 202 23.55 44.61 16.41
CA GLU A 202 24.56 44.92 17.44
C GLU A 202 25.06 46.39 17.37
N VAL A 203 25.33 46.89 16.17
CA VAL A 203 26.00 48.17 16.00
C VAL A 203 25.04 49.37 16.01
N VAL A 204 23.86 49.24 15.41
CA VAL A 204 22.88 50.33 15.30
C VAL A 204 22.38 50.86 16.65
N PRO A 205 22.08 50.00 17.68
CA PRO A 205 21.69 50.48 19.00
C PRO A 205 22.82 51.20 19.75
N ILE A 206 24.09 50.85 19.51
CA ILE A 206 25.26 51.43 20.16
C ILE A 206 25.60 52.80 19.55
N ALA A 207 25.21 53.06 18.31
CA ALA A 207 25.46 54.30 17.60
C ALA A 207 24.38 55.34 17.77
N ARG A 208 23.29 55.06 18.51
CA ARG A 208 22.22 55.98 18.93
C ARG A 208 22.39 56.43 20.35
#